data_f7a9b6824660fe57638f1693dc155919
#
_entry.id   f7a9b6824660fe57638f1693dc155919
#
_cell.length_a   1.000
_cell.length_b   1.000
_cell.length_c   1.000
_cell.angle_alpha   90.00
_cell.angle_beta   90.00
_cell.angle_gamma   90.00
#
_symmetry.space_group_name_H-M   'P 1'
#
loop_
_entity.id
_entity.type
_entity.pdbx_description
1 polymer ?
#
loop_
_entity_poly.entity_id
_entity_poly.type
_entity_poly.pdbx_seq_one_letter_code
_entity_poly.pdbx_strand_id
1 'polypeptide(L)'
;ICQKYDNKNYKANQTTPDSLSINRFLSEMVNSNVRYCFMEVSSHGIDQNRTDGLVFKGGIFTNLTHDHLDYHEGFENYRDTKKQFFDSLSNNSFALTNNDDKNGMVMLQNTIADKYTYSLNSVSDFKAKILESSFDGMLLKINSTEFWSKLVGKFNAYNILSVYSAASILGLPKNELVKAMSSLDAVAGRFQFYKKNKITAIVDYAHTPDALENILKSINEIKTSENNLITVVGCGGNRDKSKRPLMGNIASNL
;
A
#
# COMPACT_ATOMS: atom_id res chain seq x y z
N ILE A 1 -4.96 1.93 -12.57
CA ILE A 1 -3.52 2.26 -12.49
C ILE A 1 -3.23 3.32 -13.54
N CYS A 2 -2.51 4.35 -13.20
CA CYS A 2 -2.07 5.40 -14.10
C CYS A 2 -0.62 5.77 -13.82
N GLN A 3 0.07 6.27 -14.83
CA GLN A 3 1.35 6.93 -14.72
C GLN A 3 1.09 8.42 -14.74
N LYS A 4 1.64 9.15 -13.80
CA LYS A 4 1.41 10.59 -13.67
C LYS A 4 2.69 11.31 -13.30
N TYR A 5 3.00 12.38 -14.00
CA TYR A 5 3.96 13.39 -13.56
C TYR A 5 3.48 14.76 -14.01
N ASP A 6 3.72 15.77 -13.21
CA ASP A 6 3.19 17.11 -13.43
C ASP A 6 1.66 17.07 -13.66
N ASN A 7 1.12 17.70 -14.66
CA ASN A 7 -0.30 17.66 -15.03
C ASN A 7 -0.64 16.60 -16.12
N LYS A 8 0.33 15.74 -16.49
CA LYS A 8 0.15 14.70 -17.50
C LYS A 8 -0.26 13.37 -16.86
N ASN A 9 -1.31 12.75 -17.39
CA ASN A 9 -1.80 11.45 -16.96
C ASN A 9 -1.75 10.46 -18.14
N TYR A 10 -1.16 9.30 -17.92
CA TYR A 10 -1.07 8.22 -18.89
C TYR A 10 -1.78 6.99 -18.35
N LYS A 11 -2.63 6.38 -19.16
CA LYS A 11 -3.25 5.10 -18.80
C LYS A 11 -2.18 4.01 -18.79
N ALA A 12 -2.01 3.34 -17.66
CA ALA A 12 -1.14 2.18 -17.56
C ALA A 12 -1.88 0.90 -17.94
N ASN A 13 -1.30 0.08 -18.78
CA ASN A 13 -1.84 -1.24 -19.13
C ASN A 13 -1.44 -2.32 -18.12
N GLN A 14 -0.37 -2.09 -17.36
CA GLN A 14 0.18 -3.00 -16.36
C GLN A 14 0.60 -2.20 -15.12
N THR A 15 0.63 -2.86 -13.97
CA THR A 15 1.10 -2.25 -12.70
C THR A 15 2.55 -1.78 -12.82
N THR A 16 3.43 -2.64 -13.32
CA THR A 16 4.80 -2.32 -13.69
C THR A 16 4.93 -2.42 -15.20
N PRO A 17 5.13 -1.33 -15.93
CA PRO A 17 5.30 -1.36 -17.39
C PRO A 17 6.52 -2.14 -17.83
N ASP A 18 6.67 -2.37 -19.12
CA ASP A 18 7.90 -2.92 -19.70
C ASP A 18 9.09 -1.96 -19.55
N SER A 19 10.33 -2.50 -19.66
CA SER A 19 11.56 -1.77 -19.39
C SER A 19 11.73 -0.54 -20.29
N LEU A 20 11.35 -0.63 -21.58
CA LEU A 20 11.48 0.50 -22.51
C LEU A 20 10.50 1.61 -22.15
N SER A 21 9.25 1.25 -21.82
CA SER A 21 8.23 2.21 -21.38
C SER A 21 8.63 2.92 -20.09
N ILE A 22 9.17 2.18 -19.12
CA ILE A 22 9.67 2.77 -17.85
C ILE A 22 10.79 3.77 -18.15
N ASN A 23 11.82 3.36 -18.89
CA ASN A 23 12.97 4.22 -19.17
C ASN A 23 12.59 5.48 -19.98
N ARG A 24 11.67 5.35 -20.96
CA ARG A 24 11.12 6.51 -21.67
C ARG A 24 10.44 7.47 -20.71
N PHE A 25 9.57 6.95 -19.85
CA PHE A 25 8.81 7.75 -18.90
C PHE A 25 9.72 8.45 -17.89
N LEU A 26 10.75 7.75 -17.37
CA LEU A 26 11.76 8.35 -16.49
C LEU A 26 12.55 9.45 -17.19
N SER A 27 12.92 9.26 -18.46
CA SER A 27 13.59 10.30 -19.25
C SER A 27 12.71 11.55 -19.42
N GLU A 28 11.41 11.38 -19.69
CA GLU A 28 10.46 12.50 -19.76
C GLU A 28 10.33 13.23 -18.42
N MET A 29 10.30 12.48 -17.30
CA MET A 29 10.26 13.04 -15.95
C MET A 29 11.51 13.85 -15.63
N VAL A 30 12.71 13.36 -15.98
CA VAL A 30 13.98 14.08 -15.80
C VAL A 30 13.96 15.39 -16.60
N ASN A 31 13.54 15.35 -17.87
CA ASN A 31 13.42 16.54 -18.71
C ASN A 31 12.38 17.55 -18.18
N SER A 32 11.45 17.09 -17.34
CA SER A 32 10.45 17.93 -16.66
C SER A 32 10.86 18.32 -15.23
N ASN A 33 12.15 18.16 -14.86
CA ASN A 33 12.70 18.46 -13.54
C ASN A 33 12.02 17.72 -12.37
N VAL A 34 11.46 16.54 -12.61
CA VAL A 34 10.89 15.68 -11.54
C VAL A 34 12.04 15.12 -10.70
N ARG A 35 11.99 15.35 -9.39
CA ARG A 35 13.06 14.95 -8.46
C ARG A 35 12.88 13.54 -7.90
N TYR A 36 11.63 13.07 -7.76
CA TYR A 36 11.31 11.78 -7.18
C TYR A 36 10.30 11.04 -8.05
N CYS A 37 10.55 9.77 -8.28
CA CYS A 37 9.62 8.86 -8.91
C CYS A 37 9.23 7.76 -7.91
N PHE A 38 7.94 7.57 -7.69
CA PHE A 38 7.39 6.46 -6.91
C PHE A 38 6.71 5.52 -7.87
N MET A 39 7.01 4.24 -7.76
CA MET A 39 6.41 3.23 -8.62
C MET A 39 6.05 1.98 -7.83
N GLU A 40 5.03 1.29 -8.29
CA GLU A 40 4.66 -0.01 -7.81
C GLU A 40 5.44 -1.07 -8.58
N VAL A 41 6.19 -1.93 -7.86
CA VAL A 41 6.98 -3.02 -8.44
C VAL A 41 6.25 -4.33 -8.16
N SER A 42 5.54 -4.83 -9.18
CA SER A 42 4.80 -6.08 -9.10
C SER A 42 5.73 -7.30 -9.16
N SER A 43 5.30 -8.43 -8.60
CA SER A 43 6.04 -9.69 -8.70
C SER A 43 6.26 -10.12 -10.15
N HIS A 44 5.26 -9.95 -11.02
CA HIS A 44 5.43 -10.15 -12.47
C HIS A 44 6.49 -9.22 -13.07
N GLY A 45 6.56 -7.97 -12.60
CA GLY A 45 7.57 -7.01 -13.07
C GLY A 45 8.98 -7.41 -12.68
N ILE A 46 9.16 -8.00 -11.49
CA ILE A 46 10.45 -8.53 -11.02
C ILE A 46 10.82 -9.78 -11.81
N ASP A 47 9.93 -10.76 -11.84
CA ASP A 47 10.14 -12.04 -12.52
C ASP A 47 10.47 -11.90 -14.01
N GLN A 48 9.86 -10.89 -14.66
CA GLN A 48 10.08 -10.57 -16.07
C GLN A 48 11.18 -9.51 -16.29
N ASN A 49 11.99 -9.22 -15.30
CA ASN A 49 13.12 -8.29 -15.37
C ASN A 49 12.76 -6.89 -15.91
N ARG A 50 11.52 -6.42 -15.67
CA ARG A 50 11.05 -5.13 -16.20
C ARG A 50 11.71 -3.94 -15.53
N THR A 51 12.31 -4.13 -14.38
CA THR A 51 13.03 -3.10 -13.61
C THR A 51 14.54 -3.21 -13.69
N ASP A 52 15.05 -4.13 -14.50
CA ASP A 52 16.50 -4.31 -14.65
C ASP A 52 17.17 -3.03 -15.19
N GLY A 53 18.36 -2.75 -14.67
CA GLY A 53 19.11 -1.54 -14.99
C GLY A 53 18.63 -0.28 -14.25
N LEU A 54 17.53 -0.32 -13.50
CA LEU A 54 17.12 0.80 -12.66
C LEU A 54 17.86 0.78 -11.33
N VAL A 55 18.28 1.96 -10.86
CA VAL A 55 18.85 2.15 -9.54
C VAL A 55 17.78 2.78 -8.63
N PHE A 56 17.31 2.02 -7.64
CA PHE A 56 16.31 2.49 -6.69
C PHE A 56 16.96 3.14 -5.47
N LYS A 57 16.46 4.31 -5.07
CA LYS A 57 16.87 4.95 -3.81
C LYS A 57 16.34 4.20 -2.59
N GLY A 58 15.25 3.48 -2.73
CA GLY A 58 14.69 2.66 -1.67
C GLY A 58 13.61 1.72 -2.13
N GLY A 59 13.37 0.69 -1.31
CA GLY A 59 12.28 -0.26 -1.44
C GLY A 59 11.39 -0.26 -0.21
N ILE A 60 10.08 -0.34 -0.41
CA ILE A 60 9.09 -0.39 0.66
C ILE A 60 8.27 -1.68 0.51
N PHE A 61 8.29 -2.52 1.53
CA PHE A 61 7.42 -3.69 1.63
C PHE A 61 6.22 -3.37 2.53
N THR A 62 5.02 -3.50 1.99
CA THR A 62 3.78 -3.20 2.73
C THR A 62 3.18 -4.46 3.35
N ASN A 63 2.86 -5.46 2.54
CA ASN A 63 2.31 -6.74 2.97
C ASN A 63 2.41 -7.78 1.85
N LEU A 64 2.19 -9.03 2.21
CA LEU A 64 2.07 -10.14 1.28
C LEU A 64 0.91 -11.05 1.69
N THR A 65 -0.12 -11.07 0.85
CA THR A 65 -1.31 -11.90 1.02
C THR A 65 -1.48 -12.87 -0.13
N HIS A 66 -2.45 -13.77 -0.03
CA HIS A 66 -2.74 -14.78 -1.03
C HIS A 66 -3.28 -14.14 -2.32
N ASP A 67 -2.39 -13.97 -3.31
CA ASP A 67 -2.73 -13.48 -4.65
C ASP A 67 -1.70 -14.02 -5.66
N HIS A 68 -2.03 -14.01 -6.95
CA HIS A 68 -1.12 -14.39 -8.05
C HIS A 68 -0.48 -15.79 -7.95
N LEU A 69 -1.07 -16.72 -7.20
CA LEU A 69 -0.52 -18.07 -7.04
C LEU A 69 -0.67 -18.93 -8.30
N ASP A 70 -1.59 -18.57 -9.17
CA ASP A 70 -1.74 -19.13 -10.52
C ASP A 70 -0.51 -18.89 -11.40
N TYR A 71 0.16 -17.74 -11.21
CA TYR A 71 1.36 -17.39 -11.95
C TYR A 71 2.65 -17.95 -11.30
N HIS A 72 2.77 -17.83 -9.98
CA HIS A 72 4.00 -18.17 -9.26
C HIS A 72 4.08 -19.63 -8.81
N GLU A 73 3.04 -20.45 -9.08
CA GLU A 73 2.99 -21.87 -8.71
C GLU A 73 3.13 -22.14 -7.20
N GLY A 74 2.92 -21.12 -6.35
CA GLY A 74 2.95 -21.25 -4.90
C GLY A 74 3.31 -19.95 -4.17
N PHE A 75 3.00 -19.93 -2.87
CA PHE A 75 3.21 -18.74 -2.05
C PHE A 75 4.70 -18.46 -1.81
N GLU A 76 5.52 -19.48 -1.67
CA GLU A 76 6.97 -19.32 -1.44
C GLU A 76 7.63 -18.66 -2.65
N ASN A 77 7.36 -19.15 -3.86
CA ASN A 77 7.88 -18.56 -5.09
C ASN A 77 7.43 -17.09 -5.24
N TYR A 78 6.16 -16.80 -4.92
CA TYR A 78 5.63 -15.44 -4.93
C TYR A 78 6.37 -14.53 -3.94
N ARG A 79 6.59 -15.02 -2.70
CA ARG A 79 7.37 -14.29 -1.67
C ARG A 79 8.82 -14.07 -2.13
N ASP A 80 9.47 -15.12 -2.62
CA ASP A 80 10.88 -15.10 -2.96
C ASP A 80 11.14 -14.24 -4.21
N THR A 81 10.21 -14.23 -5.17
CA THR A 81 10.25 -13.27 -6.28
C THR A 81 10.21 -11.82 -5.77
N LYS A 82 9.30 -11.48 -4.85
CA LYS A 82 9.28 -10.12 -4.27
C LYS A 82 10.57 -9.80 -3.50
N LYS A 83 11.14 -10.78 -2.81
CA LYS A 83 12.39 -10.64 -2.07
C LYS A 83 13.57 -10.26 -2.98
N GLN A 84 13.63 -10.78 -4.21
CA GLN A 84 14.70 -10.44 -5.18
C GLN A 84 14.84 -8.94 -5.40
N PHE A 85 13.73 -8.18 -5.37
CA PHE A 85 13.78 -6.73 -5.47
C PHE A 85 14.59 -6.10 -4.32
N PHE A 86 14.36 -6.56 -3.09
CA PHE A 86 15.10 -6.06 -1.91
C PHE A 86 16.56 -6.50 -1.90
N ASP A 87 16.82 -7.73 -2.35
CA ASP A 87 18.18 -8.28 -2.45
C ASP A 87 19.01 -7.52 -3.53
N SER A 88 18.34 -6.95 -4.54
CA SER A 88 18.99 -6.16 -5.61
C SER A 88 19.28 -4.71 -5.24
N LEU A 89 18.79 -4.22 -4.10
CA LEU A 89 19.04 -2.84 -3.66
C LEU A 89 20.51 -2.61 -3.33
N SER A 90 21.03 -1.45 -3.73
CA SER A 90 22.42 -1.07 -3.47
C SER A 90 22.66 -0.66 -2.01
N ASN A 91 23.91 -0.58 -1.60
CA ASN A 91 24.33 -0.09 -0.28
C ASN A 91 24.03 1.42 -0.04
N ASN A 92 23.70 2.17 -1.10
CA ASN A 92 23.28 3.57 -1.00
C ASN A 92 21.75 3.74 -0.98
N SER A 93 21.03 2.63 -0.91
CA SER A 93 19.57 2.55 -0.86
C SER A 93 19.07 2.23 0.53
N PHE A 94 17.77 2.38 0.76
CA PHE A 94 17.12 1.86 1.97
C PHE A 94 16.12 0.75 1.63
N ALA A 95 15.92 -0.16 2.57
CA ALA A 95 14.90 -1.20 2.55
C ALA A 95 14.00 -1.02 3.77
N LEU A 96 12.75 -0.62 3.56
CA LEU A 96 11.76 -0.37 4.61
C LEU A 96 10.70 -1.47 4.59
N THR A 97 10.47 -2.14 5.70
CA THR A 97 9.52 -3.26 5.79
C THR A 97 8.48 -3.09 6.89
N ASN A 98 7.28 -3.62 6.62
CA ASN A 98 6.24 -3.80 7.63
C ASN A 98 6.61 -4.98 8.54
N ASN A 99 6.96 -4.68 9.79
CA ASN A 99 7.36 -5.69 10.79
C ASN A 99 6.17 -6.45 11.41
N ASP A 100 4.95 -6.02 11.14
CA ASP A 100 3.74 -6.75 11.54
C ASP A 100 3.31 -7.78 10.49
N ASP A 101 3.89 -7.76 9.28
CA ASP A 101 3.72 -8.83 8.28
C ASP A 101 4.74 -9.93 8.51
N LYS A 102 4.29 -11.19 8.56
CA LYS A 102 5.15 -12.36 8.78
C LYS A 102 6.29 -12.52 7.77
N ASN A 103 6.15 -11.96 6.57
CA ASN A 103 7.16 -11.99 5.53
C ASN A 103 8.05 -10.72 5.52
N GLY A 104 7.72 -9.73 6.36
CA GLY A 104 8.44 -8.46 6.39
C GLY A 104 9.93 -8.64 6.62
N MET A 105 10.32 -9.36 7.66
CA MET A 105 11.73 -9.60 7.99
C MET A 105 12.44 -10.48 6.96
N VAL A 106 11.70 -11.32 6.22
CA VAL A 106 12.26 -12.12 5.12
C VAL A 106 12.78 -11.22 4.00
N MET A 107 12.09 -10.11 3.70
CA MET A 107 12.51 -9.14 2.67
C MET A 107 13.86 -8.49 3.00
N LEU A 108 14.21 -8.39 4.29
CA LEU A 108 15.46 -7.75 4.74
C LEU A 108 16.65 -8.72 4.90
N GLN A 109 16.47 -10.03 4.70
CA GLN A 109 17.50 -11.01 5.05
C GLN A 109 18.83 -10.78 4.32
N ASN A 110 18.82 -10.64 3.00
CA ASN A 110 20.02 -10.63 2.18
C ASN A 110 20.34 -9.23 1.60
N THR A 111 19.48 -8.26 1.78
CA THR A 111 19.73 -6.91 1.26
C THR A 111 20.94 -6.27 1.96
N ILE A 112 21.77 -5.59 1.17
CA ILE A 112 22.89 -4.76 1.63
C ILE A 112 22.51 -3.30 1.85
N ALA A 113 21.25 -2.93 1.55
CA ALA A 113 20.71 -1.61 1.78
C ALA A 113 20.53 -1.32 3.28
N ASP A 114 20.44 -0.05 3.66
CA ASP A 114 20.08 0.35 5.01
C ASP A 114 18.70 -0.18 5.39
N LYS A 115 18.60 -0.92 6.47
CA LYS A 115 17.38 -1.64 6.87
C LYS A 115 16.56 -0.84 7.86
N TYR A 116 15.28 -0.67 7.57
CA TYR A 116 14.31 0.01 8.43
C TYR A 116 13.03 -0.81 8.56
N THR A 117 12.37 -0.67 9.69
CA THR A 117 11.12 -1.34 10.03
C THR A 117 10.04 -0.35 10.41
N TYR A 118 8.78 -0.67 10.07
CA TYR A 118 7.64 0.07 10.59
C TYR A 118 6.53 -0.88 11.05
N SER A 119 5.74 -0.47 12.06
CA SER A 119 4.67 -1.31 12.62
C SER A 119 3.63 -0.51 13.39
N LEU A 120 2.45 -1.11 13.59
CA LEU A 120 1.47 -0.65 14.57
C LEU A 120 1.59 -1.43 15.89
N ASN A 121 1.97 -2.71 15.84
CA ASN A 121 1.96 -3.61 16.99
C ASN A 121 3.38 -3.92 17.51
N SER A 122 4.28 -4.30 16.62
CA SER A 122 5.64 -4.76 16.94
C SER A 122 6.57 -3.61 17.35
N VAL A 123 7.75 -3.94 17.86
CA VAL A 123 8.84 -2.97 18.06
C VAL A 123 9.48 -2.70 16.70
N SER A 124 9.65 -1.44 16.35
CA SER A 124 10.15 -1.02 15.03
C SER A 124 10.74 0.38 15.10
N ASP A 125 11.55 0.74 14.10
CA ASP A 125 12.16 2.08 13.98
C ASP A 125 11.11 3.17 13.88
N PHE A 126 10.03 2.89 13.12
CA PHE A 126 8.86 3.74 13.02
C PHE A 126 7.65 3.01 13.58
N LYS A 127 7.09 3.53 14.65
CA LYS A 127 5.90 2.95 15.28
C LYS A 127 4.76 3.93 15.33
N ALA A 128 3.57 3.47 14.90
CA ALA A 128 2.36 4.26 15.04
C ALA A 128 1.36 3.61 16.00
N LYS A 129 0.51 4.46 16.59
CA LYS A 129 -0.71 4.07 17.29
C LYS A 129 -1.88 4.85 16.73
N ILE A 130 -3.01 4.20 16.55
CA ILE A 130 -4.29 4.85 16.33
C ILE A 130 -4.82 5.22 17.71
N LEU A 131 -4.94 6.52 17.98
CA LEU A 131 -5.48 7.04 19.25
C LEU A 131 -6.99 7.18 19.18
N GLU A 132 -7.50 7.66 18.03
CA GLU A 132 -8.93 7.82 17.75
C GLU A 132 -9.21 7.43 16.30
N SER A 133 -10.39 6.86 16.05
CA SER A 133 -10.85 6.51 14.70
C SER A 133 -12.35 6.75 14.57
N SER A 134 -12.73 7.43 13.48
CA SER A 134 -14.11 7.70 13.13
C SER A 134 -14.27 7.74 11.60
N PHE A 135 -15.51 7.92 11.11
CA PHE A 135 -15.73 8.14 9.67
C PHE A 135 -15.20 9.50 9.16
N ASP A 136 -14.74 10.38 10.03
CA ASP A 136 -14.18 11.67 9.66
C ASP A 136 -12.65 11.69 9.63
N GLY A 137 -12.03 10.59 10.09
CA GLY A 137 -10.57 10.45 10.09
C GLY A 137 -10.03 9.67 11.28
N MET A 138 -8.72 9.69 11.44
CA MET A 138 -7.99 9.06 12.53
C MET A 138 -7.01 10.03 13.18
N LEU A 139 -6.91 10.02 14.51
CA LEU A 139 -5.80 10.60 15.25
C LEU A 139 -4.71 9.55 15.36
N LEU A 140 -3.58 9.83 14.73
CA LEU A 140 -2.41 8.96 14.72
C LEU A 140 -1.29 9.56 15.56
N LYS A 141 -0.58 8.68 16.28
CA LYS A 141 0.69 9.00 16.94
C LYS A 141 1.78 8.17 16.27
N ILE A 142 2.70 8.83 15.57
CA ILE A 142 3.91 8.20 15.01
C ILE A 142 5.10 8.60 15.87
N ASN A 143 5.71 7.62 16.54
CA ASN A 143 6.75 7.84 17.57
C ASN A 143 6.24 8.88 18.61
N SER A 144 6.81 10.09 18.62
CA SER A 144 6.42 11.17 19.54
C SER A 144 5.50 12.24 18.91
N THR A 145 4.98 11.99 17.68
CA THR A 145 4.24 13.01 16.91
C THR A 145 2.80 12.60 16.74
N GLU A 146 1.88 13.47 17.12
CA GLU A 146 0.45 13.28 16.94
C GLU A 146 -0.07 14.19 15.82
N PHE A 147 -0.95 13.66 14.99
CA PHE A 147 -1.63 14.42 13.94
C PHE A 147 -2.93 13.73 13.50
N TRP A 148 -3.85 14.53 13.02
CA TRP A 148 -5.10 14.04 12.43
C TRP A 148 -4.90 13.74 10.95
N SER A 149 -5.40 12.58 10.50
CA SER A 149 -5.49 12.19 9.10
C SER A 149 -6.94 11.99 8.70
N LYS A 150 -7.30 12.43 7.51
CA LYS A 150 -8.64 12.19 6.92
C LYS A 150 -8.82 10.75 6.43
N LEU A 151 -7.73 10.00 6.28
CA LEU A 151 -7.78 8.59 5.90
C LEU A 151 -8.24 7.75 7.08
N VAL A 152 -9.05 6.73 6.81
CA VAL A 152 -9.73 5.91 7.80
C VAL A 152 -9.39 4.44 7.61
N GLY A 153 -9.37 3.66 8.69
CA GLY A 153 -9.11 2.22 8.69
C GLY A 153 -7.66 1.87 9.01
N LYS A 154 -7.50 0.75 9.73
CA LYS A 154 -6.18 0.26 10.18
C LYS A 154 -5.17 0.08 9.05
N PHE A 155 -5.63 -0.39 7.88
CA PHE A 155 -4.78 -0.53 6.70
C PHE A 155 -4.23 0.82 6.20
N ASN A 156 -5.03 1.91 6.30
CA ASN A 156 -4.55 3.25 5.97
C ASN A 156 -3.56 3.78 7.01
N ALA A 157 -3.67 3.39 8.28
CA ALA A 157 -2.64 3.71 9.27
C ALA A 157 -1.28 3.09 8.88
N TYR A 158 -1.24 1.84 8.38
CA TYR A 158 -0.02 1.24 7.82
C TYR A 158 0.47 2.01 6.58
N ASN A 159 -0.44 2.38 5.66
CA ASN A 159 -0.08 3.14 4.46
C ASN A 159 0.53 4.50 4.81
N ILE A 160 -0.12 5.26 5.71
CA ILE A 160 0.38 6.55 6.20
C ILE A 160 1.76 6.36 6.86
N LEU A 161 1.90 5.35 7.71
CA LEU A 161 3.15 5.09 8.41
C LEU A 161 4.28 4.74 7.44
N SER A 162 4.02 3.92 6.42
CA SER A 162 5.01 3.57 5.40
C SER A 162 5.50 4.79 4.61
N VAL A 163 4.56 5.68 4.21
CA VAL A 163 4.88 6.92 3.50
C VAL A 163 5.63 7.90 4.41
N TYR A 164 5.17 8.08 5.65
CA TYR A 164 5.85 8.91 6.64
C TYR A 164 7.29 8.43 6.88
N SER A 165 7.47 7.12 7.05
CA SER A 165 8.79 6.52 7.30
C SER A 165 9.72 6.72 6.11
N ALA A 166 9.26 6.42 4.90
CA ALA A 166 10.05 6.61 3.69
C ALA A 166 10.46 8.07 3.49
N ALA A 167 9.53 9.01 3.66
CA ALA A 167 9.81 10.43 3.51
C ALA A 167 10.75 10.95 4.62
N SER A 168 10.65 10.40 5.84
CA SER A 168 11.56 10.69 6.94
C SER A 168 13.00 10.20 6.65
N ILE A 169 13.13 8.96 6.10
CA ILE A 169 14.42 8.40 5.67
C ILE A 169 15.04 9.26 4.55
N LEU A 170 14.21 9.80 3.65
CA LEU A 170 14.63 10.71 2.59
C LEU A 170 14.98 12.13 3.09
N GLY A 171 14.86 12.39 4.38
CA GLY A 171 15.31 13.64 5.03
C GLY A 171 14.28 14.77 4.99
N LEU A 172 12.99 14.50 4.77
CA LEU A 172 11.97 15.53 4.84
C LEU A 172 11.79 16.00 6.29
N PRO A 173 11.67 17.33 6.53
CA PRO A 173 11.45 17.87 7.87
C PRO A 173 10.13 17.38 8.49
N LYS A 174 10.16 17.08 9.78
CA LYS A 174 9.02 16.52 10.52
C LYS A 174 7.74 17.35 10.41
N ASN A 175 7.84 18.67 10.48
CA ASN A 175 6.70 19.58 10.36
C ASN A 175 6.06 19.54 8.97
N GLU A 176 6.86 19.41 7.91
CA GLU A 176 6.37 19.26 6.54
C GLU A 176 5.68 17.91 6.35
N LEU A 177 6.26 16.84 6.93
CA LEU A 177 5.66 15.50 6.91
C LEU A 177 4.28 15.51 7.57
N VAL A 178 4.16 16.07 8.77
CA VAL A 178 2.88 16.14 9.50
C VAL A 178 1.85 16.92 8.69
N LYS A 179 2.22 18.09 8.16
CA LYS A 179 1.34 18.90 7.31
C LYS A 179 0.87 18.13 6.09
N ALA A 180 1.78 17.46 5.40
CA ALA A 180 1.46 16.64 4.22
C ALA A 180 0.52 15.48 4.58
N MET A 181 0.83 14.70 5.63
CA MET A 181 0.01 13.56 6.07
C MET A 181 -1.40 13.97 6.48
N SER A 182 -1.55 15.14 7.14
CA SER A 182 -2.86 15.67 7.55
C SER A 182 -3.70 16.17 6.38
N SER A 183 -3.08 16.51 5.26
CA SER A 183 -3.77 17.01 4.05
C SER A 183 -4.13 15.91 3.04
N LEU A 184 -3.69 14.67 3.25
CA LEU A 184 -3.98 13.57 2.35
C LEU A 184 -5.48 13.27 2.30
N ASP A 185 -6.01 13.20 1.10
CA ASP A 185 -7.36 12.72 0.83
C ASP A 185 -7.33 11.26 0.34
N ALA A 186 -8.46 10.57 0.47
CA ALA A 186 -8.59 9.21 -0.03
C ALA A 186 -8.39 9.17 -1.55
N VAL A 187 -7.62 8.18 -2.00
CA VAL A 187 -7.48 7.90 -3.44
C VAL A 187 -8.82 7.39 -3.98
N ALA A 188 -9.20 7.84 -5.18
CA ALA A 188 -10.44 7.42 -5.80
C ALA A 188 -10.58 5.89 -5.84
N GLY A 189 -11.70 5.37 -5.32
CA GLY A 189 -11.95 3.94 -5.20
C GLY A 189 -11.09 3.21 -4.14
N ARG A 190 -10.49 3.91 -3.20
CA ARG A 190 -9.76 3.33 -2.05
C ARG A 190 -10.35 3.85 -0.75
N PHE A 191 -11.25 3.10 -0.16
CA PHE A 191 -12.01 3.45 1.04
C PHE A 191 -12.59 4.86 0.97
N GLN A 192 -13.14 5.19 -0.18
CA GLN A 192 -13.63 6.54 -0.50
C GLN A 192 -15.06 6.71 0.01
N PHE A 193 -15.28 7.73 0.81
CA PHE A 193 -16.58 8.03 1.43
C PHE A 193 -17.42 8.99 0.60
N TYR A 194 -18.71 8.70 0.56
CA TYR A 194 -19.75 9.59 0.08
C TYR A 194 -20.85 9.67 1.12
N LYS A 195 -21.03 10.82 1.76
CA LYS A 195 -22.08 11.03 2.77
C LYS A 195 -23.23 11.81 2.17
N LYS A 196 -24.44 11.29 2.34
CA LYS A 196 -25.68 12.02 1.99
C LYS A 196 -26.76 11.68 3.02
N ASN A 197 -27.26 12.68 3.73
CA ASN A 197 -28.23 12.52 4.82
C ASN A 197 -27.66 11.55 5.88
N LYS A 198 -28.41 10.45 6.16
CA LYS A 198 -28.04 9.39 7.12
C LYS A 198 -27.30 8.22 6.45
N ILE A 199 -26.99 8.32 5.17
CA ILE A 199 -26.36 7.23 4.42
C ILE A 199 -24.88 7.58 4.19
N THR A 200 -24.00 6.63 4.48
CA THR A 200 -22.59 6.66 4.11
C THR A 200 -22.34 5.55 3.11
N ALA A 201 -21.93 5.90 1.89
CA ALA A 201 -21.47 4.94 0.89
C ALA A 201 -19.93 4.91 0.90
N ILE A 202 -19.36 3.71 0.86
CA ILE A 202 -17.91 3.49 0.83
C ILE A 202 -17.60 2.77 -0.48
N VAL A 203 -16.68 3.32 -1.27
CA VAL A 203 -16.23 2.71 -2.52
C VAL A 203 -14.79 2.26 -2.35
N ASP A 204 -14.54 0.97 -2.59
CA ASP A 204 -13.21 0.39 -2.53
C ASP A 204 -12.95 -0.60 -3.66
N TYR A 205 -11.69 -0.80 -3.99
CA TYR A 205 -11.22 -1.72 -5.02
C TYR A 205 -10.92 -3.13 -4.48
N ALA A 206 -11.30 -3.46 -3.27
CA ALA A 206 -11.07 -4.78 -2.68
C ALA A 206 -11.60 -5.89 -3.58
N HIS A 207 -10.72 -6.78 -4.00
CA HIS A 207 -11.02 -7.88 -4.93
C HIS A 207 -10.41 -9.21 -4.50
N THR A 208 -9.82 -9.24 -3.30
CA THR A 208 -9.31 -10.44 -2.63
C THR A 208 -10.04 -10.67 -1.32
N PRO A 209 -10.10 -11.92 -0.78
CA PRO A 209 -10.72 -12.21 0.51
C PRO A 209 -10.16 -11.34 1.64
N ASP A 210 -8.83 -11.26 1.76
CA ASP A 210 -8.15 -10.47 2.78
C ASP A 210 -8.47 -8.97 2.69
N ALA A 211 -8.45 -8.40 1.48
CA ALA A 211 -8.81 -6.99 1.31
C ALA A 211 -10.26 -6.70 1.71
N LEU A 212 -11.20 -7.56 1.33
CA LEU A 212 -12.61 -7.42 1.70
C LEU A 212 -12.78 -7.54 3.22
N GLU A 213 -12.14 -8.51 3.85
CA GLU A 213 -12.19 -8.71 5.30
C GLU A 213 -11.66 -7.49 6.06
N ASN A 214 -10.50 -6.96 5.65
CA ASN A 214 -9.89 -5.78 6.27
C ASN A 214 -10.79 -4.54 6.19
N ILE A 215 -11.48 -4.35 5.05
CA ILE A 215 -12.42 -3.24 4.87
C ILE A 215 -13.63 -3.40 5.77
N LEU A 216 -14.28 -4.56 5.75
CA LEU A 216 -15.47 -4.80 6.56
C LEU A 216 -15.18 -4.72 8.06
N LYS A 217 -14.05 -5.26 8.52
CA LYS A 217 -13.57 -5.08 9.90
C LYS A 217 -13.37 -3.61 10.25
N SER A 218 -12.71 -2.84 9.38
CA SER A 218 -12.51 -1.41 9.61
C SER A 218 -13.82 -0.62 9.70
N ILE A 219 -14.83 -0.99 8.89
CA ILE A 219 -16.17 -0.39 8.96
C ILE A 219 -16.85 -0.76 10.28
N ASN A 220 -16.78 -2.05 10.67
CA ASN A 220 -17.39 -2.54 11.91
C ASN A 220 -16.77 -1.93 13.17
N GLU A 221 -15.47 -1.59 13.14
CA GLU A 221 -14.79 -0.89 14.25
C GLU A 221 -15.25 0.58 14.41
N ILE A 222 -15.79 1.18 13.35
CA ILE A 222 -16.15 2.62 13.35
C ILE A 222 -17.65 2.84 13.42
N LYS A 223 -18.46 1.93 12.85
CA LYS A 223 -19.91 2.05 12.86
C LYS A 223 -20.48 1.91 14.28
N THR A 224 -21.59 2.57 14.54
CA THR A 224 -22.37 2.38 15.77
C THR A 224 -23.28 1.15 15.65
N SER A 225 -23.80 0.66 16.78
CA SER A 225 -24.77 -0.46 16.83
C SER A 225 -26.08 -0.18 16.09
N GLU A 226 -26.42 1.09 15.88
CA GLU A 226 -27.62 1.51 15.16
C GLU A 226 -27.46 1.49 13.63
N ASN A 227 -26.23 1.34 13.14
CA ASN A 227 -25.95 1.36 11.69
C ASN A 227 -26.03 -0.06 11.10
N ASN A 228 -26.81 -0.19 10.05
CA ASN A 228 -26.82 -1.38 9.20
C ASN A 228 -25.73 -1.30 8.16
N LEU A 229 -24.94 -2.38 8.00
CA LEU A 229 -23.96 -2.50 6.92
C LEU A 229 -24.57 -3.31 5.78
N ILE A 230 -24.58 -2.72 4.58
CA ILE A 230 -25.00 -3.38 3.34
C ILE A 230 -23.77 -3.51 2.45
N THR A 231 -23.37 -4.75 2.18
CA THR A 231 -22.18 -5.05 1.36
C THR A 231 -22.60 -5.43 -0.07
N VAL A 232 -22.08 -4.70 -1.06
CA VAL A 232 -22.23 -5.04 -2.48
C VAL A 232 -20.84 -5.48 -2.99
N VAL A 233 -20.71 -6.75 -3.31
CA VAL A 233 -19.43 -7.35 -3.76
C VAL A 233 -19.63 -8.18 -5.01
N GLY A 234 -18.62 -8.19 -5.89
CA GLY A 234 -18.61 -9.02 -7.09
C GLY A 234 -17.20 -9.51 -7.42
N CYS A 235 -17.13 -10.62 -8.15
CA CYS A 235 -15.87 -11.21 -8.59
C CYS A 235 -15.82 -11.25 -10.12
N GLY A 236 -14.67 -10.88 -10.71
CA GLY A 236 -14.46 -10.94 -12.15
C GLY A 236 -14.59 -12.36 -12.72
N GLY A 237 -15.20 -12.50 -13.92
CA GLY A 237 -15.53 -13.79 -14.52
C GLY A 237 -14.30 -14.66 -14.83
N ASN A 238 -13.24 -14.05 -15.34
CA ASN A 238 -12.01 -14.72 -15.80
C ASN A 238 -10.87 -14.61 -14.76
N ARG A 239 -11.20 -14.68 -13.48
CA ARG A 239 -10.24 -14.63 -12.37
C ARG A 239 -10.36 -15.90 -11.53
N ASP A 240 -9.47 -16.05 -10.55
CA ASP A 240 -9.48 -17.15 -9.59
C ASP A 240 -10.89 -17.36 -9.02
N LYS A 241 -11.48 -18.53 -9.32
CA LYS A 241 -12.83 -18.89 -8.87
C LYS A 241 -12.86 -19.32 -7.41
N SER A 242 -11.74 -19.78 -6.86
CA SER A 242 -11.66 -20.31 -5.49
C SER A 242 -11.92 -19.24 -4.42
N LYS A 243 -11.62 -17.98 -4.73
CA LYS A 243 -11.88 -16.86 -3.82
C LYS A 243 -13.35 -16.47 -3.68
N ARG A 244 -14.22 -16.86 -4.62
CA ARG A 244 -15.64 -16.45 -4.63
C ARG A 244 -16.40 -16.91 -3.38
N PRO A 245 -16.36 -18.21 -3.00
CA PRO A 245 -17.04 -18.66 -1.78
C PRO A 245 -16.43 -18.03 -0.52
N LEU A 246 -15.12 -17.80 -0.49
CA LEU A 246 -14.45 -17.14 0.63
C LEU A 246 -14.95 -15.69 0.79
N MET A 247 -15.01 -14.92 -0.30
CA MET A 247 -15.51 -13.55 -0.28
C MET A 247 -17.00 -13.49 0.09
N GLY A 248 -17.82 -14.44 -0.41
CA GLY A 248 -19.22 -14.55 -0.03
C GLY A 248 -19.40 -14.81 1.47
N ASN A 249 -18.62 -15.74 2.03
CA ASN A 249 -18.64 -16.04 3.45
C ASN A 249 -18.19 -14.83 4.31
N ILE A 250 -17.14 -14.12 3.91
CA ILE A 250 -16.70 -12.90 4.59
C ILE A 250 -17.80 -11.84 4.58
N ALA A 251 -18.39 -11.57 3.42
CA ALA A 251 -19.43 -10.56 3.28
C ALA A 251 -20.73 -10.89 4.05
N SER A 252 -21.00 -12.17 4.32
CA SER A 252 -22.21 -12.59 5.07
C SER A 252 -22.00 -12.63 6.60
N ASN A 253 -20.75 -12.72 7.06
CA ASN A 253 -20.43 -12.86 8.48
C ASN A 253 -19.95 -11.54 9.13
N LEU A 254 -19.58 -10.56 8.35
CA LEU A 254 -19.08 -9.24 8.80
C LEU A 254 -20.01 -8.11 8.40
#